data_53d9e05d4356c499cdedbb065b7ae54f
#
_entry.id   53d9e05d4356c499cdedbb065b7ae54f
#
_cell.length_a   1.000
_cell.length_b   1.000
_cell.length_c   1.000
_cell.angle_alpha   90.00
_cell.angle_beta   90.00
_cell.angle_gamma   90.00
#
_symmetry.space_group_name_H-M   'P 1'
#
loop_
_entity.id
_entity.type
_entity.pdbx_description
1 polymer ?
#
loop_
_entity_poly.entity_id
_entity_poly.type
_entity_poly.pdbx_seq_one_letter_code
_entity_poly.pdbx_strand_id
1 'polypeptide(L)'
;MLEKYRDYFDIDPEYFPQVNKELIDENPELWKKFYPHNTFVKMLKDTISILSRKQKVSLWVEGAYGTGKSHAVLTMKKLLEVSEEETKEYFDRFSNILSNDLFNSLQQIKNSGKKLLTVHRYGSSNINGDADLCFLIQKSIAQALEENGLKGGDNTLRNEWIKWLSQDWVQHFFTEERLERFGGDDVAQIIENLQEFEGDALQALMSQLMDLAKQERLPELQMTTDDLITWIEE
;
A
#
# COMPACT_ATOMS: atom_id res chain seq x y z
N MET A 1 -7.77 46.82 -25.42
CA MET A 1 -8.20 45.41 -25.43
C MET A 1 -7.69 44.82 -24.13
N LEU A 2 -8.54 44.29 -23.24
CA LEU A 2 -8.07 43.67 -22.00
C LEU A 2 -7.41 42.34 -22.39
N GLU A 3 -6.13 42.26 -22.18
CA GLU A 3 -5.37 41.01 -22.35
C GLU A 3 -5.93 39.97 -21.39
N LYS A 4 -6.14 38.76 -21.88
CA LYS A 4 -6.71 37.67 -21.08
C LYS A 4 -5.55 36.85 -20.50
N TYR A 5 -5.72 36.32 -19.31
CA TYR A 5 -4.71 35.46 -18.68
C TYR A 5 -4.21 34.33 -19.58
N ARG A 6 -5.06 33.79 -20.46
CA ARG A 6 -4.70 32.79 -21.47
C ARG A 6 -3.66 33.25 -22.49
N ASP A 7 -3.41 34.55 -22.60
CA ASP A 7 -2.44 35.11 -23.54
C ASP A 7 -1.01 35.08 -22.92
N TYR A 8 -0.92 34.77 -21.61
CA TYR A 8 0.33 34.72 -20.85
C TYR A 8 0.67 33.33 -20.29
N PHE A 9 -0.32 32.45 -20.20
CA PHE A 9 -0.16 31.12 -19.59
C PHE A 9 -0.68 30.07 -20.53
N ASP A 10 0.16 29.11 -20.88
CA ASP A 10 -0.25 27.89 -21.52
C ASP A 10 -0.49 26.85 -20.42
N ILE A 11 -1.67 26.22 -20.46
CA ILE A 11 -2.01 25.15 -19.51
C ILE A 11 -1.77 23.85 -20.23
N ASP A 12 -0.84 23.04 -19.70
CA ASP A 12 -0.66 21.67 -20.16
C ASP A 12 -2.01 20.93 -20.11
N PRO A 13 -2.58 20.55 -21.28
CA PRO A 13 -3.88 19.86 -21.31
C PRO A 13 -3.85 18.50 -20.61
N GLU A 14 -2.66 17.95 -20.39
CA GLU A 14 -2.45 16.72 -19.63
C GLU A 14 -2.19 16.97 -18.13
N TYR A 15 -2.35 18.22 -17.64
CA TYR A 15 -2.27 18.52 -16.23
C TYR A 15 -3.50 18.04 -15.49
N PHE A 16 -3.31 17.11 -14.55
CA PHE A 16 -4.36 16.60 -13.70
C PHE A 16 -4.27 17.23 -12.30
N PRO A 17 -5.33 17.88 -11.82
CA PRO A 17 -5.34 18.52 -10.52
C PRO A 17 -5.38 17.54 -9.35
N GLN A 18 -5.69 16.27 -9.60
CA GLN A 18 -5.74 15.20 -8.61
C GLN A 18 -4.92 14.00 -9.07
N VAL A 19 -4.16 13.42 -8.16
CA VAL A 19 -3.44 12.17 -8.37
C VAL A 19 -4.17 11.08 -7.58
N ASN A 20 -4.80 10.17 -8.29
CA ASN A 20 -5.46 8.98 -7.75
C ASN A 20 -4.90 7.71 -8.41
N LYS A 21 -5.36 6.53 -7.96
CA LYS A 21 -4.86 5.25 -8.46
C LYS A 21 -5.14 5.10 -9.96
N GLU A 22 -6.34 5.42 -10.40
CA GLU A 22 -6.77 5.28 -11.79
C GLU A 22 -5.88 6.12 -12.73
N LEU A 23 -5.62 7.38 -12.38
CA LEU A 23 -4.72 8.25 -13.14
C LEU A 23 -3.28 7.75 -13.21
N ILE A 24 -2.81 7.10 -12.14
CA ILE A 24 -1.45 6.53 -12.11
C ILE A 24 -1.36 5.30 -13.01
N ASP A 25 -2.39 4.45 -12.96
CA ASP A 25 -2.45 3.24 -13.79
C ASP A 25 -2.58 3.61 -15.28
N GLU A 26 -3.34 4.65 -15.61
CA GLU A 26 -3.49 5.18 -16.98
C GLU A 26 -2.25 5.96 -17.47
N ASN A 27 -1.54 6.63 -16.57
CA ASN A 27 -0.39 7.47 -16.89
C ASN A 27 0.82 7.12 -16.02
N PRO A 28 1.52 6.00 -16.29
CA PRO A 28 2.64 5.55 -15.47
C PRO A 28 3.82 6.54 -15.42
N GLU A 29 3.91 7.47 -16.37
CA GLU A 29 4.93 8.51 -16.43
C GLU A 29 4.55 9.80 -15.65
N LEU A 30 3.38 9.83 -15.03
CA LEU A 30 2.86 11.02 -14.32
C LEU A 30 3.83 11.51 -13.23
N TRP A 31 4.53 10.61 -12.56
CA TRP A 31 5.50 10.95 -11.53
C TRP A 31 6.65 11.83 -12.05
N LYS A 32 7.04 11.70 -13.32
CA LYS A 32 8.10 12.50 -13.94
C LYS A 32 7.70 13.97 -14.12
N LYS A 33 6.41 14.28 -14.10
CA LYS A 33 5.89 15.66 -14.18
C LYS A 33 5.98 16.40 -12.83
N PHE A 34 6.27 15.72 -11.74
CA PHE A 34 6.38 16.34 -10.42
C PHE A 34 7.63 17.21 -10.31
N TYR A 35 7.43 18.48 -9.93
CA TYR A 35 8.54 19.41 -9.67
C TYR A 35 9.10 19.22 -8.26
N PRO A 36 10.39 18.86 -8.10
CA PRO A 36 10.97 18.50 -6.80
C PRO A 36 11.34 19.75 -5.97
N HIS A 37 10.33 20.42 -5.40
CA HIS A 37 10.56 21.57 -4.53
C HIS A 37 11.34 21.19 -3.25
N ASN A 38 11.87 22.18 -2.53
CA ASN A 38 12.76 21.98 -1.37
C ASN A 38 12.21 21.04 -0.30
N THR A 39 10.91 21.07 -0.03
CA THR A 39 10.28 20.16 0.94
C THR A 39 10.33 18.71 0.47
N PHE A 40 10.15 18.46 -0.83
CA PHE A 40 10.31 17.13 -1.40
C PHE A 40 11.78 16.66 -1.32
N VAL A 41 12.74 17.51 -1.63
CA VAL A 41 14.17 17.18 -1.50
C VAL A 41 14.51 16.79 -0.07
N LYS A 42 13.96 17.51 0.91
CA LYS A 42 14.12 17.16 2.33
C LYS A 42 13.51 15.79 2.62
N MET A 43 12.27 15.55 2.21
CA MET A 43 11.58 14.27 2.39
C MET A 43 12.37 13.11 1.76
N LEU A 44 12.92 13.30 0.56
CA LEU A 44 13.74 12.29 -0.11
C LEU A 44 15.04 12.02 0.67
N LYS A 45 15.72 13.05 1.16
CA LYS A 45 16.92 12.91 2.01
C LYS A 45 16.63 12.17 3.29
N ASP A 46 15.54 12.50 3.96
CA ASP A 46 15.11 11.84 5.20
C ASP A 46 14.79 10.36 4.94
N THR A 47 14.07 10.04 3.85
CA THR A 47 13.79 8.66 3.44
C THR A 47 15.07 7.87 3.17
N ILE A 48 16.00 8.43 2.41
CA ILE A 48 17.32 7.82 2.13
C ILE A 48 18.07 7.56 3.44
N SER A 49 18.09 8.53 4.36
CA SER A 49 18.75 8.38 5.66
C SER A 49 18.13 7.27 6.51
N ILE A 50 16.80 7.16 6.54
CA ILE A 50 16.08 6.11 7.25
C ILE A 50 16.42 4.74 6.70
N LEU A 51 16.35 4.57 5.39
CA LEU A 51 16.66 3.30 4.72
C LEU A 51 18.12 2.89 4.90
N SER A 52 19.07 3.84 4.79
CA SER A 52 20.50 3.59 4.97
C SER A 52 20.85 3.14 6.38
N ARG A 53 20.18 3.71 7.39
CA ARG A 53 20.42 3.41 8.80
C ARG A 53 19.58 2.26 9.32
N LYS A 54 18.69 1.69 8.49
CA LYS A 54 17.71 0.67 8.89
C LYS A 54 16.89 1.10 10.12
N GLN A 55 16.53 2.39 10.16
CA GLN A 55 15.75 2.93 11.26
C GLN A 55 14.27 2.61 11.05
N LYS A 56 13.60 2.17 12.13
CA LYS A 56 12.14 1.97 12.15
C LYS A 56 11.46 3.28 12.58
N VAL A 57 11.30 4.22 11.66
CA VAL A 57 10.67 5.52 11.92
C VAL A 57 9.63 5.86 10.86
N SER A 58 8.66 6.67 11.23
CA SER A 58 7.59 7.14 10.33
C SER A 58 7.88 8.56 9.87
N LEU A 59 7.56 8.83 8.60
CA LEU A 59 7.54 10.17 8.04
C LEU A 59 6.09 10.62 7.85
N TRP A 60 5.76 11.79 8.40
CA TRP A 60 4.47 12.42 8.22
C TRP A 60 4.55 13.54 7.20
N VAL A 61 3.67 13.51 6.20
CA VAL A 61 3.57 14.53 5.16
C VAL A 61 2.26 15.29 5.37
N GLU A 62 2.35 16.50 5.90
CA GLU A 62 1.22 17.37 6.14
C GLU A 62 1.19 18.53 5.14
N GLY A 63 0.00 19.05 4.88
CA GLY A 63 -0.21 20.21 4.03
C GLY A 63 -1.66 20.35 3.63
N ALA A 64 -2.05 21.53 3.15
CA ALA A 64 -3.40 21.82 2.68
C ALA A 64 -3.81 20.90 1.51
N TYR A 65 -5.11 20.83 1.25
CA TYR A 65 -5.62 20.15 0.07
C TYR A 65 -5.05 20.79 -1.21
N GLY A 66 -4.73 19.98 -2.22
CA GLY A 66 -4.21 20.47 -3.50
C GLY A 66 -2.72 20.84 -3.51
N THR A 67 -1.96 20.67 -2.41
CA THR A 67 -0.53 21.02 -2.35
C THR A 67 0.42 19.96 -2.95
N GLY A 68 -0.09 18.97 -3.68
CA GLY A 68 0.74 17.96 -4.36
C GLY A 68 1.30 16.84 -3.48
N LYS A 69 0.80 16.64 -2.25
CA LYS A 69 1.29 15.59 -1.33
C LYS A 69 1.28 14.19 -1.95
N SER A 70 0.15 13.80 -2.53
CA SER A 70 0.01 12.47 -3.18
C SER A 70 0.98 12.31 -4.34
N HIS A 71 1.16 13.36 -5.15
CA HIS A 71 2.12 13.35 -6.26
C HIS A 71 3.57 13.23 -5.75
N ALA A 72 3.92 13.95 -4.67
CA ALA A 72 5.24 13.84 -4.03
C ALA A 72 5.52 12.41 -3.52
N VAL A 73 4.57 11.80 -2.82
CA VAL A 73 4.70 10.42 -2.31
C VAL A 73 4.81 9.42 -3.46
N LEU A 74 4.01 9.59 -4.52
CA LEU A 74 4.09 8.77 -5.72
C LEU A 74 5.46 8.87 -6.40
N THR A 75 5.96 10.10 -6.57
CA THR A 75 7.27 10.33 -7.17
C THR A 75 8.37 9.68 -6.33
N MET A 76 8.30 9.80 -5.02
CA MET A 76 9.26 9.14 -4.11
C MET A 76 9.20 7.61 -4.24
N LYS A 77 8.00 7.02 -4.27
CA LYS A 77 7.80 5.59 -4.51
C LYS A 77 8.47 5.18 -5.84
N LYS A 78 8.17 5.89 -6.92
CA LYS A 78 8.74 5.59 -8.24
C LYS A 78 10.26 5.70 -8.28
N LEU A 79 10.86 6.71 -7.66
CA LEU A 79 12.31 6.82 -7.57
C LEU A 79 12.98 5.64 -6.86
N LEU A 80 12.27 4.97 -5.95
CA LEU A 80 12.76 3.74 -5.30
C LEU A 80 12.60 2.49 -6.19
N GLU A 81 11.66 2.49 -7.13
CA GLU A 81 11.30 1.32 -7.96
C GLU A 81 11.97 1.30 -9.34
N VAL A 82 12.00 2.45 -10.01
CA VAL A 82 12.45 2.57 -11.42
C VAL A 82 13.93 2.30 -11.59
N SER A 83 14.36 2.08 -12.83
CA SER A 83 15.76 1.83 -13.16
C SER A 83 16.69 3.00 -12.79
N GLU A 84 18.00 2.75 -12.84
CA GLU A 84 19.01 3.81 -12.64
C GLU A 84 18.91 4.86 -13.74
N GLU A 85 18.68 4.44 -14.98
CA GLU A 85 18.55 5.30 -16.15
C GLU A 85 17.37 6.28 -16.01
N GLU A 86 16.20 5.77 -15.63
CA GLU A 86 15.01 6.61 -15.42
C GLU A 86 15.18 7.54 -14.22
N THR A 87 15.81 7.07 -13.15
CA THR A 87 16.16 7.90 -12.00
C THR A 87 17.08 9.03 -12.43
N LYS A 88 18.10 8.71 -13.25
CA LYS A 88 19.05 9.69 -13.76
C LYS A 88 18.39 10.71 -14.66
N GLU A 89 17.52 10.30 -15.58
CA GLU A 89 16.74 11.19 -16.45
C GLU A 89 15.99 12.25 -15.61
N TYR A 90 15.30 11.81 -14.54
CA TYR A 90 14.58 12.71 -13.65
C TYR A 90 15.53 13.66 -12.90
N PHE A 91 16.67 13.19 -12.40
CA PHE A 91 17.66 14.02 -11.70
C PHE A 91 18.32 15.03 -12.64
N ASP A 92 18.66 14.63 -13.86
CA ASP A 92 19.28 15.51 -14.88
C ASP A 92 18.31 16.63 -15.27
N ARG A 93 17.01 16.30 -15.43
CA ARG A 93 15.96 17.28 -15.74
C ARG A 93 15.82 18.37 -14.66
N PHE A 94 16.06 18.03 -13.40
CA PHE A 94 15.96 18.94 -12.25
C PHE A 94 17.31 19.14 -11.56
N SER A 95 18.41 19.13 -12.30
CA SER A 95 19.78 19.22 -11.79
C SER A 95 20.09 20.51 -11.02
N ASN A 96 19.30 21.55 -11.21
CA ASN A 96 19.37 22.79 -10.42
C ASN A 96 18.85 22.63 -8.98
N ILE A 97 18.15 21.53 -8.66
CA ILE A 97 17.53 21.25 -7.35
C ILE A 97 18.00 19.92 -6.77
N LEU A 98 18.09 18.90 -7.61
CA LEU A 98 18.51 17.54 -7.23
C LEU A 98 20.02 17.41 -7.47
N SER A 99 20.77 17.13 -6.40
CA SER A 99 22.22 17.00 -6.48
C SER A 99 22.66 15.58 -6.87
N ASN A 100 23.86 15.49 -7.48
CA ASN A 100 24.50 14.20 -7.77
C ASN A 100 24.76 13.36 -6.50
N ASP A 101 25.05 14.00 -5.37
CA ASP A 101 25.27 13.30 -4.10
C ASP A 101 23.98 12.60 -3.63
N LEU A 102 22.83 13.25 -3.83
CA LEU A 102 21.53 12.67 -3.51
C LEU A 102 21.20 11.49 -4.43
N PHE A 103 21.51 11.62 -5.74
CA PHE A 103 21.41 10.53 -6.70
C PHE A 103 22.25 9.33 -6.27
N ASN A 104 23.55 9.55 -6.00
CA ASN A 104 24.46 8.48 -5.60
C ASN A 104 23.99 7.78 -4.31
N SER A 105 23.51 8.54 -3.33
CA SER A 105 22.98 8.00 -2.08
C SER A 105 21.75 7.13 -2.31
N LEU A 106 20.85 7.53 -3.20
CA LEU A 106 19.69 6.74 -3.60
C LEU A 106 20.11 5.44 -4.30
N GLN A 107 21.07 5.51 -5.23
CA GLN A 107 21.56 4.31 -5.94
C GLN A 107 22.26 3.33 -5.00
N GLN A 108 23.02 3.82 -4.00
CA GLN A 108 23.61 2.95 -2.98
C GLN A 108 22.58 2.10 -2.25
N ILE A 109 21.39 2.67 -1.93
CA ILE A 109 20.31 1.91 -1.30
C ILE A 109 19.74 0.89 -2.27
N LYS A 110 19.42 1.29 -3.50
CA LYS A 110 18.86 0.40 -4.53
C LYS A 110 19.79 -0.77 -4.84
N ASN A 111 21.08 -0.54 -4.84
CA ASN A 111 22.13 -1.53 -5.16
C ASN A 111 22.68 -2.25 -3.91
N SER A 112 22.08 -2.09 -2.72
CA SER A 112 22.54 -2.70 -1.45
C SER A 112 22.43 -4.22 -1.37
N GLY A 113 22.01 -4.89 -2.44
CA GLY A 113 21.83 -6.34 -2.52
C GLY A 113 20.49 -6.84 -1.97
N LYS A 114 19.67 -5.95 -1.40
CA LYS A 114 18.28 -6.24 -0.99
C LYS A 114 17.32 -5.52 -1.93
N LYS A 115 16.42 -6.28 -2.53
CA LYS A 115 15.35 -5.68 -3.34
C LYS A 115 14.41 -4.90 -2.42
N LEU A 116 14.17 -3.64 -2.73
CA LEU A 116 13.17 -2.83 -2.05
C LEU A 116 11.79 -3.21 -2.57
N LEU A 117 10.89 -3.57 -1.67
CA LEU A 117 9.47 -3.72 -1.97
C LEU A 117 8.76 -2.48 -1.43
N THR A 118 8.19 -1.68 -2.32
CA THR A 118 7.38 -0.53 -1.91
C THR A 118 5.92 -0.97 -1.81
N VAL A 119 5.38 -0.82 -0.62
CA VAL A 119 3.97 -1.09 -0.35
C VAL A 119 3.24 0.23 -0.22
N HIS A 120 2.19 0.43 -1.01
CA HIS A 120 1.38 1.63 -0.92
C HIS A 120 -0.09 1.30 -0.83
N ARG A 121 -0.83 2.20 -0.23
CA ARG A 121 -2.27 2.11 -0.14
C ARG A 121 -2.90 3.45 -0.45
N TYR A 122 -3.84 3.44 -1.38
CA TYR A 122 -4.78 4.55 -1.57
C TYR A 122 -5.97 4.28 -0.67
N GLY A 123 -6.27 5.18 0.25
CA GLY A 123 -7.28 4.77 1.14
C GLY A 123 -8.25 5.77 1.64
N SER A 124 -9.49 5.41 1.52
CA SER A 124 -10.63 5.96 2.23
C SER A 124 -11.33 4.88 3.07
N SER A 125 -10.72 3.72 3.31
CA SER A 125 -11.37 2.70 4.13
C SER A 125 -11.49 3.18 5.56
N ASN A 126 -12.64 3.00 6.15
CA ASN A 126 -12.84 3.23 7.57
C ASN A 126 -11.96 2.26 8.35
N ILE A 127 -10.94 2.78 9.01
CA ILE A 127 -10.09 2.02 9.93
C ILE A 127 -10.67 2.23 11.32
N ASN A 128 -11.23 1.18 11.89
CA ASN A 128 -11.89 1.21 13.20
C ASN A 128 -11.05 0.46 14.24
N GLY A 129 -9.77 0.86 14.39
CA GLY A 129 -8.87 0.30 15.38
C GLY A 129 -7.68 -0.45 14.80
N ASP A 130 -6.85 -0.97 15.70
CA ASP A 130 -5.54 -1.56 15.37
C ASP A 130 -5.67 -2.84 14.53
N ALA A 131 -6.68 -3.68 14.81
CA ALA A 131 -6.89 -4.91 14.06
C ALA A 131 -7.19 -4.64 12.57
N ASP A 132 -7.99 -3.61 12.27
CA ASP A 132 -8.24 -3.19 10.88
C ASP A 132 -6.98 -2.70 10.21
N LEU A 133 -6.21 -1.88 10.93
CA LEU A 133 -4.97 -1.34 10.40
C LEU A 133 -3.99 -2.48 10.10
N CYS A 134 -3.80 -3.42 11.02
CA CYS A 134 -2.91 -4.56 10.85
C CYS A 134 -3.32 -5.43 9.66
N PHE A 135 -4.61 -5.78 9.56
CA PHE A 135 -5.12 -6.56 8.44
C PHE A 135 -4.94 -5.85 7.10
N LEU A 136 -5.19 -4.55 7.06
CA LEU A 136 -5.04 -3.76 5.83
C LEU A 136 -3.57 -3.58 5.42
N ILE A 137 -2.64 -3.50 6.38
CA ILE A 137 -1.20 -3.49 6.10
C ILE A 137 -0.80 -4.85 5.51
N GLN A 138 -1.19 -5.96 6.16
CA GLN A 138 -0.90 -7.31 5.65
C GLN A 138 -1.42 -7.49 4.22
N LYS A 139 -2.68 -7.10 3.98
CA LYS A 139 -3.29 -7.15 2.65
C LYS A 139 -2.47 -6.37 1.61
N SER A 140 -2.05 -5.16 1.95
CA SER A 140 -1.28 -4.32 1.03
C SER A 140 0.10 -4.91 0.73
N ILE A 141 0.74 -5.53 1.72
CA ILE A 141 2.02 -6.23 1.54
C ILE A 141 1.82 -7.48 0.67
N ALA A 142 0.81 -8.30 0.96
CA ALA A 142 0.51 -9.50 0.18
C ALA A 142 0.26 -9.16 -1.29
N GLN A 143 -0.53 -8.15 -1.56
CA GLN A 143 -0.77 -7.66 -2.92
C GLN A 143 0.52 -7.19 -3.60
N ALA A 144 1.36 -6.42 -2.90
CA ALA A 144 2.62 -5.95 -3.47
C ALA A 144 3.60 -7.10 -3.76
N LEU A 145 3.60 -8.15 -2.94
CA LEU A 145 4.38 -9.37 -3.18
C LEU A 145 3.88 -10.08 -4.46
N GLU A 146 2.57 -10.29 -4.59
CA GLU A 146 1.95 -10.93 -5.75
C GLU A 146 2.24 -10.16 -7.04
N GLU A 147 2.05 -8.84 -7.06
CA GLU A 147 2.37 -7.96 -8.19
C GLU A 147 3.86 -8.04 -8.61
N ASN A 148 4.74 -8.41 -7.70
CA ASN A 148 6.17 -8.62 -7.97
C ASN A 148 6.55 -10.09 -8.21
N GLY A 149 5.58 -11.01 -8.32
CA GLY A 149 5.81 -12.44 -8.52
C GLY A 149 6.49 -13.13 -7.32
N LEU A 150 6.34 -12.56 -6.13
CA LEU A 150 6.86 -13.11 -4.87
C LEU A 150 5.71 -13.78 -4.11
N LYS A 151 6.01 -14.86 -3.41
CA LYS A 151 5.05 -15.49 -2.51
C LYS A 151 5.17 -14.85 -1.14
N GLY A 152 4.03 -14.50 -0.55
CA GLY A 152 3.95 -14.15 0.87
C GLY A 152 4.04 -15.41 1.75
N GLY A 153 4.36 -15.21 3.04
CA GLY A 153 4.24 -16.25 4.04
C GLY A 153 2.79 -16.72 4.23
N ASP A 154 2.61 -17.86 4.87
CA ASP A 154 1.27 -18.36 5.21
C ASP A 154 0.50 -17.35 6.05
N ASN A 155 -0.77 -17.17 5.75
CA ASN A 155 -1.62 -16.28 6.52
C ASN A 155 -2.01 -16.94 7.85
N THR A 156 -1.31 -16.57 8.94
CA THR A 156 -1.55 -17.07 10.30
C THR A 156 -3.02 -16.90 10.71
N LEU A 157 -3.61 -15.76 10.40
CA LEU A 157 -5.02 -15.49 10.69
C LEU A 157 -5.97 -16.43 9.92
N ARG A 158 -5.62 -16.82 8.70
CA ARG A 158 -6.34 -17.84 7.92
C ARG A 158 -6.42 -19.16 8.66
N ASN A 159 -5.31 -19.61 9.23
CA ASN A 159 -5.23 -20.86 9.98
C ASN A 159 -6.02 -20.79 11.29
N GLU A 160 -5.99 -19.66 11.98
CA GLU A 160 -6.82 -19.45 13.18
C GLU A 160 -8.32 -19.47 12.87
N TRP A 161 -8.75 -18.86 11.74
CA TRP A 161 -10.11 -18.95 11.28
C TRP A 161 -10.52 -20.38 10.95
N ILE A 162 -9.69 -21.15 10.23
CA ILE A 162 -9.98 -22.56 9.92
C ILE A 162 -10.12 -23.36 11.21
N LYS A 163 -9.23 -23.16 12.17
CA LYS A 163 -9.26 -23.84 13.47
C LYS A 163 -10.53 -23.49 14.26
N TRP A 164 -10.93 -22.22 14.27
CA TRP A 164 -12.14 -21.77 14.95
C TRP A 164 -13.41 -22.33 14.27
N LEU A 165 -13.51 -22.25 12.96
CA LEU A 165 -14.61 -22.77 12.16
C LEU A 165 -14.77 -24.31 12.30
N SER A 166 -13.69 -25.03 12.58
CA SER A 166 -13.70 -26.48 12.76
C SER A 166 -14.26 -26.94 14.12
N GLN A 167 -14.67 -26.03 15.00
CA GLN A 167 -15.24 -26.40 16.30
C GLN A 167 -16.75 -26.73 16.16
N ASP A 168 -17.17 -27.82 16.77
CA ASP A 168 -18.55 -28.33 16.63
C ASP A 168 -19.63 -27.30 16.96
N TRP A 169 -19.41 -26.43 17.96
CA TRP A 169 -20.37 -25.43 18.37
C TRP A 169 -20.55 -24.29 17.37
N VAL A 170 -19.53 -24.04 16.52
CA VAL A 170 -19.53 -22.95 15.54
C VAL A 170 -20.57 -23.20 14.45
N GLN A 171 -20.89 -24.46 14.14
CA GLN A 171 -21.96 -24.77 13.18
C GLN A 171 -23.33 -24.16 13.60
N HIS A 172 -23.57 -24.06 14.90
CA HIS A 172 -24.83 -23.46 15.43
C HIS A 172 -24.74 -21.90 15.43
N PHE A 173 -23.57 -21.34 15.30
CA PHE A 173 -23.36 -19.91 15.21
C PHE A 173 -23.69 -19.36 13.82
N PHE A 174 -23.57 -20.18 12.77
CA PHE A 174 -23.87 -19.80 11.40
C PHE A 174 -25.30 -20.13 11.04
N THR A 175 -26.13 -19.09 10.97
CA THR A 175 -27.50 -19.20 10.41
C THR A 175 -27.44 -19.19 8.88
N GLU A 176 -28.52 -19.59 8.19
CA GLU A 176 -28.62 -19.54 6.72
C GLU A 176 -28.26 -18.16 6.17
N GLU A 177 -28.75 -17.07 6.78
CA GLU A 177 -28.43 -15.69 6.38
C GLU A 177 -26.96 -15.36 6.52
N ARG A 178 -26.27 -15.90 7.53
CA ARG A 178 -24.81 -15.72 7.68
C ARG A 178 -24.03 -16.51 6.65
N LEU A 179 -24.42 -17.75 6.38
CA LEU A 179 -23.77 -18.60 5.38
C LEU A 179 -23.84 -18.00 3.97
N GLU A 180 -25.00 -17.47 3.58
CA GLU A 180 -25.13 -16.77 2.28
C GLU A 180 -24.13 -15.63 2.11
N ARG A 181 -23.82 -14.90 3.18
CA ARG A 181 -22.82 -13.79 3.14
C ARG A 181 -21.42 -14.28 2.79
N PHE A 182 -21.09 -15.51 3.16
CA PHE A 182 -19.77 -16.10 2.92
C PHE A 182 -19.70 -16.96 1.65
N GLY A 183 -20.79 -16.98 0.87
CA GLY A 183 -20.87 -17.74 -0.37
C GLY A 183 -20.81 -19.25 -0.18
N GLY A 184 -21.27 -19.75 0.99
CA GLY A 184 -21.28 -21.16 1.32
C GLY A 184 -22.65 -21.64 1.79
N ASP A 185 -22.94 -22.90 1.51
CA ASP A 185 -24.17 -23.56 1.99
C ASP A 185 -24.04 -24.06 3.44
N ASP A 186 -22.77 -24.25 3.87
CA ASP A 186 -22.42 -24.67 5.22
C ASP A 186 -21.03 -24.16 5.65
N VAL A 187 -20.64 -24.39 6.90
CA VAL A 187 -19.35 -23.99 7.46
C VAL A 187 -18.19 -24.74 6.80
N ALA A 188 -18.41 -25.97 6.34
CA ALA A 188 -17.37 -26.74 5.66
C ALA A 188 -16.97 -26.08 4.34
N GLN A 189 -17.92 -25.53 3.60
CA GLN A 189 -17.64 -24.77 2.37
C GLN A 189 -16.83 -23.51 2.66
N ILE A 190 -17.08 -22.80 3.77
CA ILE A 190 -16.27 -21.63 4.16
C ILE A 190 -14.82 -22.07 4.44
N ILE A 191 -14.62 -23.20 5.12
CA ILE A 191 -13.29 -23.76 5.39
C ILE A 191 -12.60 -24.14 4.08
N GLU A 192 -13.29 -24.81 3.16
CA GLU A 192 -12.76 -25.17 1.84
C GLU A 192 -12.35 -23.92 1.06
N ASN A 193 -13.23 -22.91 1.00
CA ASN A 193 -12.91 -21.63 0.37
C ASN A 193 -11.69 -20.94 1.02
N LEU A 194 -11.56 -21.00 2.34
CA LEU A 194 -10.37 -20.49 3.02
C LEU A 194 -9.11 -21.28 2.65
N GLN A 195 -9.21 -22.56 2.34
CA GLN A 195 -8.07 -23.41 1.97
C GLN A 195 -7.66 -23.22 0.50
N GLU A 196 -8.65 -23.05 -0.39
CA GLU A 196 -8.43 -23.04 -1.84
C GLU A 196 -8.25 -21.64 -2.42
N PHE A 197 -8.88 -20.61 -1.83
CA PHE A 197 -8.82 -19.27 -2.37
C PHE A 197 -7.43 -18.65 -2.21
N GLU A 198 -7.02 -17.93 -3.25
CA GLU A 198 -5.80 -17.13 -3.29
C GLU A 198 -6.14 -15.70 -3.77
N GLY A 199 -5.18 -14.77 -3.64
CA GLY A 199 -5.30 -13.42 -4.15
C GLY A 199 -6.54 -12.66 -3.65
N ASP A 200 -7.23 -12.01 -4.57
CA ASP A 200 -8.40 -11.15 -4.26
C ASP A 200 -9.59 -11.92 -3.65
N ALA A 201 -9.81 -13.17 -4.05
CA ALA A 201 -10.90 -13.98 -3.52
C ALA A 201 -10.68 -14.30 -2.03
N LEU A 202 -9.47 -14.71 -1.66
CA LEU A 202 -9.09 -14.92 -0.26
C LEU A 202 -9.21 -13.61 0.54
N GLN A 203 -8.74 -12.51 -0.01
CA GLN A 203 -8.79 -11.21 0.66
C GLN A 203 -10.22 -10.72 0.90
N ALA A 204 -11.13 -10.97 -0.04
CA ALA A 204 -12.55 -10.65 0.12
C ALA A 204 -13.17 -11.48 1.24
N LEU A 205 -12.95 -12.79 1.25
CA LEU A 205 -13.45 -13.69 2.29
C LEU A 205 -12.90 -13.32 3.67
N MET A 206 -11.59 -13.09 3.78
CA MET A 206 -10.95 -12.67 5.04
C MET A 206 -11.50 -11.33 5.55
N SER A 207 -11.78 -10.38 4.65
CA SER A 207 -12.40 -9.10 5.05
C SER A 207 -13.78 -9.31 5.66
N GLN A 208 -14.60 -10.18 5.07
CA GLN A 208 -15.94 -10.51 5.60
C GLN A 208 -15.86 -11.20 6.98
N LEU A 209 -14.91 -12.12 7.14
CA LEU A 209 -14.67 -12.79 8.42
C LEU A 209 -14.18 -11.82 9.50
N MET A 210 -13.30 -10.89 9.16
CA MET A 210 -12.87 -9.83 10.08
C MET A 210 -14.04 -8.94 10.52
N ASP A 211 -14.95 -8.61 9.61
CA ASP A 211 -16.14 -7.83 9.96
C ASP A 211 -17.07 -8.63 10.89
N LEU A 212 -17.20 -9.94 10.68
CA LEU A 212 -17.91 -10.82 11.58
C LEU A 212 -17.28 -10.84 12.97
N ALA A 213 -15.94 -11.02 13.04
CA ALA A 213 -15.22 -11.04 14.30
C ALA A 213 -15.41 -9.74 15.12
N LYS A 214 -15.50 -8.60 14.45
CA LYS A 214 -15.79 -7.32 15.11
C LYS A 214 -17.23 -7.26 15.62
N GLN A 215 -18.20 -7.63 14.78
CA GLN A 215 -19.62 -7.60 15.12
C GLN A 215 -19.91 -8.49 16.33
N GLU A 216 -19.32 -9.66 16.34
CA GLU A 216 -19.55 -10.68 17.38
C GLU A 216 -18.56 -10.57 18.56
N ARG A 217 -17.64 -9.61 18.52
CA ARG A 217 -16.63 -9.37 19.56
C ARG A 217 -15.75 -10.58 19.84
N LEU A 218 -15.18 -11.15 18.77
CA LEU A 218 -14.25 -12.28 18.80
C LEU A 218 -12.81 -11.77 18.66
N PRO A 219 -12.17 -11.31 19.74
CA PRO A 219 -10.82 -10.70 19.65
C PRO A 219 -9.75 -11.69 19.19
N GLU A 220 -9.92 -12.97 19.49
CA GLU A 220 -9.00 -14.04 19.11
C GLU A 220 -8.94 -14.31 17.60
N LEU A 221 -9.93 -13.80 16.84
CA LEU A 221 -10.01 -13.90 15.40
C LEU A 221 -9.70 -12.56 14.69
N GLN A 222 -9.19 -11.59 15.44
CA GLN A 222 -8.75 -10.32 14.90
C GLN A 222 -7.22 -10.30 14.88
N MET A 223 -6.68 -9.69 13.82
CA MET A 223 -5.24 -9.57 13.68
C MET A 223 -4.67 -8.60 14.71
N THR A 224 -3.67 -9.03 15.45
CA THR A 224 -2.94 -8.18 16.37
C THR A 224 -1.68 -7.58 15.71
N THR A 225 -1.10 -6.57 16.36
CA THR A 225 0.18 -6.00 15.92
C THR A 225 1.31 -7.04 15.97
N ASP A 226 1.30 -7.92 16.97
CA ASP A 226 2.31 -8.97 17.12
C ASP A 226 2.18 -10.02 16.00
N ASP A 227 0.95 -10.40 15.62
CA ASP A 227 0.72 -11.30 14.49
C ASP A 227 1.24 -10.69 13.17
N LEU A 228 0.98 -9.39 12.95
CA LEU A 228 1.48 -8.69 11.76
C LEU A 228 3.02 -8.66 11.74
N ILE A 229 3.66 -8.35 12.87
CA ILE A 229 5.12 -8.29 12.96
C ILE A 229 5.71 -9.68 12.69
N THR A 230 5.18 -10.73 13.32
CA THR A 230 5.61 -12.12 13.12
C THR A 230 5.53 -12.49 11.65
N TRP A 231 4.38 -12.21 11.00
CA TRP A 231 4.18 -12.49 9.59
C TRP A 231 5.13 -11.71 8.65
N ILE A 232 5.52 -10.48 9.00
CA ILE A 232 6.48 -9.69 8.20
C ILE A 232 7.90 -10.25 8.34
N GLU A 233 8.23 -10.86 9.49
CA GLU A 233 9.58 -11.39 9.77
C GLU A 233 9.82 -12.79 9.15
N GLU A 234 8.75 -13.53 8.80
CA GLU A 234 8.80 -14.80 8.05
C GLU A 234 9.09 -14.58 6.55
#